data_ebb0e45d35b77b33495c2398f480a668
#
_entry.id   ebb0e45d35b77b33495c2398f480a668
#
_cell.length_a   1.000
_cell.length_b   1.000
_cell.length_c   1.000
_cell.angle_alpha   90.00
_cell.angle_beta   90.00
_cell.angle_gamma   90.00
#
_symmetry.space_group_name_H-M   'P 1'
#
loop_
_entity.id
_entity.type
_entity.pdbx_description
1 polymer ?
#
loop_
_entity_poly.entity_id
_entity_poly.type
_entity_poly.pdbx_seq_one_letter_code
_entity_poly.pdbx_strand_id
1 'polypeptide(L)'
;VARALLXRGRTVHALVRDPDRPAARELRDAGAVLVTGDLDDRASLRTAMTDTPAVFLALTMMTGPRVTDAGVAAEQRRGRAVCEVAAEVGIQHLVYSSIAGADPGAANTTGVPHVDSKSRIEAHLAGLGLATTILRPVFFMENFASFTRPEARDGALTVSLAVRPTTHLSMISIRDIGALAAIALDEPERFAGPTVIAGDVLTGPDIAERFAAASGQSARFRQTPLADLRAFDGNVAAMFAWLDAGASQRPDLPALRALHPGLLTLADWLGATGWGAPGGEAPGGEPRGGRGPRSAGAAA
;
A
#
# COMPACT_ATOMS: atom_id res chain seq x y z
N VAL A 1 -4.67 -0.58 -9.70
CA VAL A 1 -5.13 -1.83 -10.34
C VAL A 1 -6.25 -1.51 -11.33
N ALA A 2 -7.40 -0.95 -10.88
CA ALA A 2 -8.56 -0.72 -11.78
C ALA A 2 -8.16 0.05 -13.04
N ARG A 3 -7.47 1.19 -12.89
CA ARG A 3 -7.02 1.98 -14.04
C ARG A 3 -6.07 1.19 -14.94
N ALA A 4 -5.19 0.36 -14.37
CA ALA A 4 -4.25 -0.45 -15.14
C ALA A 4 -4.98 -1.52 -15.96
N LEU A 5 -6.03 -2.12 -15.40
CA LEU A 5 -6.86 -3.10 -16.11
C LEU A 5 -7.70 -2.44 -17.20
N LEU A 6 -8.26 -1.30 -16.94
CA LEU A 6 -9.01 -0.52 -17.94
C LEU A 6 -8.12 -0.11 -19.11
N UNK A 7 -7.10 0.08 -18.75
CA UNK A 7 -6.23 0.42 -19.66
C UNK A 7 -5.83 -0.58 -20.50
N ARG A 8 -5.91 -1.82 -20.14
CA ARG A 8 -5.67 -3.08 -20.89
C ARG A 8 -6.95 -3.60 -21.55
N GLY A 9 -8.00 -2.82 -21.54
CA GLY A 9 -9.27 -3.17 -22.17
C GLY A 9 -10.11 -4.16 -21.36
N ARG A 10 -9.81 -4.34 -20.08
CA ARG A 10 -10.56 -5.26 -19.22
C ARG A 10 -11.78 -4.57 -18.62
N THR A 11 -12.88 -5.30 -18.50
CA THR A 11 -14.04 -4.84 -17.70
C THR A 11 -13.67 -4.94 -16.21
N VAL A 12 -13.90 -3.86 -15.49
CA VAL A 12 -13.54 -3.81 -14.06
C VAL A 12 -14.79 -3.52 -13.23
N HIS A 13 -15.11 -4.40 -12.31
CA HIS A 13 -16.13 -4.19 -11.28
C HIS A 13 -15.41 -3.70 -10.02
N ALA A 14 -15.71 -2.49 -9.60
CA ALA A 14 -15.09 -1.88 -8.42
C ALA A 14 -16.08 -1.94 -7.25
N LEU A 15 -15.78 -2.76 -6.25
CA LEU A 15 -16.59 -2.82 -5.03
C LEU A 15 -16.36 -1.55 -4.21
N VAL A 16 -17.41 -0.80 -3.96
CA VAL A 16 -17.36 0.45 -3.20
C VAL A 16 -18.51 0.50 -2.18
N ARG A 17 -18.24 1.07 -1.01
CA ARG A 17 -19.31 1.26 0.00
C ARG A 17 -20.24 2.40 -0.36
N ASP A 18 -19.70 3.43 -0.97
CA ASP A 18 -20.45 4.65 -1.31
C ASP A 18 -20.03 5.09 -2.73
N PRO A 19 -20.93 4.90 -3.72
CA PRO A 19 -20.61 5.22 -5.12
C PRO A 19 -20.51 6.74 -5.38
N ASP A 20 -20.94 7.57 -4.43
CA ASP A 20 -20.90 9.01 -4.59
C ASP A 20 -19.63 9.66 -4.06
N ARG A 21 -18.74 8.88 -3.45
CA ARG A 21 -17.44 9.41 -3.04
C ARG A 21 -16.60 9.82 -4.25
N PRO A 22 -15.81 10.90 -4.14
CA PRO A 22 -15.00 11.37 -5.29
C PRO A 22 -14.16 10.26 -5.91
N ALA A 23 -13.47 9.46 -5.12
CA ALA A 23 -12.63 8.37 -5.64
C ALA A 23 -13.44 7.31 -6.40
N ALA A 24 -14.67 7.02 -5.96
CA ALA A 24 -15.55 6.08 -6.67
C ALA A 24 -16.02 6.67 -7.99
N ARG A 25 -16.41 7.95 -7.99
CA ARG A 25 -16.80 8.65 -9.21
C ARG A 25 -15.67 8.65 -10.23
N GLU A 26 -14.44 8.92 -9.79
CA GLU A 26 -13.26 8.88 -10.67
C GLU A 26 -13.06 7.51 -11.33
N LEU A 27 -13.33 6.42 -10.59
CA LEU A 27 -13.24 5.08 -11.16
C LEU A 27 -14.33 4.85 -12.21
N ARG A 28 -15.56 5.30 -11.93
CA ARG A 28 -16.68 5.22 -12.86
C ARG A 28 -16.36 6.02 -14.13
N ASP A 29 -15.87 7.25 -13.97
CA ASP A 29 -15.55 8.13 -15.09
C ASP A 29 -14.39 7.57 -15.92
N ALA A 30 -13.52 6.76 -15.30
CA ALA A 30 -12.46 6.02 -16.00
C ALA A 30 -12.97 4.76 -16.69
N GLY A 31 -14.24 4.38 -16.49
CA GLY A 31 -14.86 3.25 -17.18
C GLY A 31 -15.14 2.02 -16.31
N ALA A 32 -14.90 2.09 -15.00
CA ALA A 32 -15.21 0.97 -14.12
C ALA A 32 -16.72 0.92 -13.79
N VAL A 33 -17.24 -0.29 -13.66
CA VAL A 33 -18.61 -0.52 -13.16
C VAL A 33 -18.54 -0.52 -11.63
N LEU A 34 -19.24 0.41 -11.00
CA LEU A 34 -19.30 0.44 -9.52
C LEU A 34 -20.30 -0.60 -9.03
N VAL A 35 -19.89 -1.40 -8.06
CA VAL A 35 -20.75 -2.37 -7.38
C VAL A 35 -20.79 -1.98 -5.90
N THR A 36 -21.97 -1.64 -5.41
CA THR A 36 -22.11 -1.24 -4.00
C THR A 36 -22.08 -2.47 -3.10
N GLY A 37 -21.22 -2.43 -2.08
CA GLY A 37 -21.09 -3.51 -1.13
C GLY A 37 -20.07 -3.20 -0.05
N ASP A 38 -19.93 -4.13 0.87
CA ASP A 38 -19.06 -3.97 2.05
C ASP A 38 -18.34 -5.27 2.33
N LEU A 39 -17.04 -5.19 2.70
CA LEU A 39 -16.25 -6.37 3.02
C LEU A 39 -16.74 -7.10 4.27
N ASP A 40 -17.58 -6.45 5.09
CA ASP A 40 -18.21 -7.08 6.25
C ASP A 40 -19.57 -7.72 5.90
N ASP A 41 -20.04 -7.60 4.65
CA ASP A 41 -21.31 -8.17 4.19
C ASP A 41 -21.06 -9.25 3.12
N ARG A 42 -21.09 -10.52 3.53
CA ARG A 42 -20.83 -11.65 2.64
C ARG A 42 -21.82 -11.73 1.47
N ALA A 43 -23.06 -11.30 1.68
CA ALA A 43 -24.05 -11.30 0.59
C ALA A 43 -23.67 -10.32 -0.51
N SER A 44 -23.18 -9.13 -0.13
CA SER A 44 -22.70 -8.14 -1.11
C SER A 44 -21.45 -8.65 -1.83
N LEU A 45 -20.57 -9.40 -1.14
CA LEU A 45 -19.39 -10.00 -1.77
C LEU A 45 -19.79 -11.02 -2.84
N ARG A 46 -20.77 -11.90 -2.54
CA ARG A 46 -21.28 -12.87 -3.51
C ARG A 46 -21.83 -12.16 -4.75
N THR A 47 -22.65 -11.13 -4.54
CA THR A 47 -23.22 -10.34 -5.63
C THR A 47 -22.10 -9.72 -6.49
N ALA A 48 -21.10 -9.14 -5.85
CA ALA A 48 -20.00 -8.46 -6.57
C ALA A 48 -19.15 -9.43 -7.39
N MET A 49 -19.04 -10.68 -6.95
CA MET A 49 -18.22 -11.69 -7.62
C MET A 49 -18.97 -12.54 -8.64
N THR A 50 -20.30 -12.42 -8.70
CA THR A 50 -21.09 -13.18 -9.68
C THR A 50 -20.65 -12.83 -11.09
N ASP A 51 -20.40 -13.87 -11.89
CA ASP A 51 -19.96 -13.77 -13.29
C ASP A 51 -18.60 -13.05 -13.47
N THR A 52 -17.81 -12.98 -12.40
CA THR A 52 -16.47 -12.39 -12.43
C THR A 52 -15.43 -13.52 -12.41
N PRO A 53 -14.52 -13.60 -13.38
CA PRO A 53 -13.55 -14.71 -13.39
C PRO A 53 -12.40 -14.52 -12.41
N ALA A 54 -12.07 -13.28 -12.05
CA ALA A 54 -10.89 -13.01 -11.23
C ALA A 54 -11.13 -11.87 -10.25
N VAL A 55 -10.41 -11.90 -9.13
CA VAL A 55 -10.53 -10.90 -8.06
C VAL A 55 -9.14 -10.37 -7.71
N PHE A 56 -9.04 -9.05 -7.55
CA PHE A 56 -7.89 -8.42 -6.89
C PHE A 56 -8.33 -8.02 -5.48
N LEU A 57 -7.58 -8.48 -4.48
CA LEU A 57 -7.85 -8.17 -3.08
C LEU A 57 -6.72 -7.35 -2.48
N ALA A 58 -7.04 -6.16 -2.00
CA ALA A 58 -6.15 -5.36 -1.16
C ALA A 58 -6.95 -4.89 0.05
N LEU A 59 -6.32 -4.91 1.21
CA LEU A 59 -6.97 -4.63 2.48
C LEU A 59 -6.20 -3.53 3.23
N THR A 60 -6.85 -2.94 4.21
CA THR A 60 -6.20 -1.97 5.09
C THR A 60 -6.44 -2.35 6.55
N MET A 61 -5.39 -2.21 7.35
CA MET A 61 -5.42 -2.36 8.79
C MET A 61 -5.55 -0.99 9.48
N MET A 62 -5.62 0.08 8.69
CA MET A 62 -5.65 1.43 9.24
C MET A 62 -7.00 1.76 9.85
N THR A 63 -6.97 2.45 10.98
CA THR A 63 -8.13 3.10 11.59
C THR A 63 -7.77 4.59 11.72
N GLY A 64 -8.28 5.39 10.82
CA GLY A 64 -7.80 6.77 10.68
C GLY A 64 -6.31 6.76 10.35
N PRO A 65 -5.47 7.55 11.05
CA PRO A 65 -4.03 7.63 10.74
C PRO A 65 -3.18 6.57 11.45
N ARG A 66 -3.79 5.61 12.11
CA ARG A 66 -3.09 4.62 12.96
C ARG A 66 -3.36 3.18 12.56
N VAL A 67 -2.40 2.31 12.88
CA VAL A 67 -2.57 0.87 12.81
C VAL A 67 -3.04 0.40 14.19
N THR A 68 -4.31 0.04 14.32
CA THR A 68 -4.88 -0.40 15.60
C THR A 68 -5.07 -1.92 15.61
N ASP A 69 -5.09 -2.51 16.79
CA ASP A 69 -5.35 -3.94 16.93
C ASP A 69 -6.72 -4.30 16.37
N ALA A 70 -7.72 -3.45 16.58
CA ALA A 70 -9.06 -3.65 16.02
C ALA A 70 -9.04 -3.59 14.48
N GLY A 71 -8.25 -2.67 13.91
CA GLY A 71 -8.08 -2.57 12.46
C GLY A 71 -7.40 -3.81 11.87
N VAL A 72 -6.37 -4.32 12.55
CA VAL A 72 -5.67 -5.54 12.15
C VAL A 72 -6.62 -6.75 12.21
N ALA A 73 -7.42 -6.87 13.28
CA ALA A 73 -8.40 -7.95 13.40
C ALA A 73 -9.47 -7.88 12.32
N ALA A 74 -9.94 -6.67 12.00
CA ALA A 74 -10.92 -6.46 10.94
C ALA A 74 -10.34 -6.83 9.57
N GLU A 75 -9.10 -6.44 9.30
CA GLU A 75 -8.39 -6.80 8.07
C GLU A 75 -8.35 -8.32 7.89
N GLN A 76 -7.96 -9.05 8.95
CA GLN A 76 -7.87 -10.50 8.89
C GLN A 76 -9.24 -11.14 8.63
N ARG A 77 -10.27 -10.68 9.34
CA ARG A 77 -11.64 -11.19 9.18
C ARG A 77 -12.16 -10.94 7.76
N ARG A 78 -11.97 -9.72 7.26
CA ARG A 78 -12.42 -9.33 5.91
C ARG A 78 -11.67 -10.09 4.82
N GLY A 79 -10.36 -10.24 4.99
CA GLY A 79 -9.55 -11.00 4.04
C GLY A 79 -10.01 -12.44 3.93
N ARG A 80 -10.25 -13.10 5.06
CA ARG A 80 -10.77 -14.47 5.09
C ARG A 80 -12.13 -14.55 4.42
N ALA A 81 -13.03 -13.62 4.71
CA ALA A 81 -14.37 -13.61 4.13
C ALA A 81 -14.33 -13.50 2.60
N VAL A 82 -13.50 -12.58 2.08
CA VAL A 82 -13.36 -12.42 0.62
C VAL A 82 -12.83 -13.70 -0.02
N CYS A 83 -11.79 -14.30 0.57
CA CYS A 83 -11.19 -15.52 0.04
C CYS A 83 -12.19 -16.69 0.04
N GLU A 84 -12.94 -16.83 1.12
CA GLU A 84 -13.95 -17.90 1.24
C GLU A 84 -15.08 -17.71 0.21
N VAL A 85 -15.60 -16.49 0.10
CA VAL A 85 -16.66 -16.20 -0.89
C VAL A 85 -16.15 -16.41 -2.31
N ALA A 86 -14.91 -16.02 -2.60
CA ALA A 86 -14.31 -16.24 -3.91
C ALA A 86 -14.27 -17.74 -4.25
N ALA A 87 -13.88 -18.57 -3.28
CA ALA A 87 -13.90 -20.03 -3.46
C ALA A 87 -15.32 -20.57 -3.63
N GLU A 88 -16.28 -20.09 -2.81
CA GLU A 88 -17.69 -20.53 -2.85
C GLU A 88 -18.33 -20.26 -4.23
N VAL A 89 -18.07 -19.08 -4.82
CA VAL A 89 -18.69 -18.70 -6.10
C VAL A 89 -17.88 -19.15 -7.32
N GLY A 90 -16.74 -19.79 -7.11
CA GLY A 90 -15.95 -20.38 -8.19
C GLY A 90 -15.08 -19.37 -8.95
N ILE A 91 -14.56 -18.36 -8.27
CA ILE A 91 -13.57 -17.44 -8.87
C ILE A 91 -12.40 -18.29 -9.40
N GLN A 92 -11.98 -18.04 -10.62
CA GLN A 92 -10.91 -18.81 -11.27
C GLN A 92 -9.52 -18.40 -10.81
N HIS A 93 -9.33 -17.11 -10.43
CA HIS A 93 -8.02 -16.62 -10.01
C HIS A 93 -8.16 -15.43 -9.06
N LEU A 94 -7.41 -15.45 -7.96
CA LEU A 94 -7.38 -14.35 -7.00
C LEU A 94 -5.95 -13.82 -6.86
N VAL A 95 -5.78 -12.52 -7.06
CA VAL A 95 -4.51 -11.83 -6.81
C VAL A 95 -4.64 -11.10 -5.47
N TYR A 96 -3.80 -11.47 -4.50
CA TYR A 96 -3.81 -10.86 -3.17
C TYR A 96 -2.59 -9.95 -2.99
N SER A 97 -2.85 -8.70 -2.63
CA SER A 97 -1.81 -7.75 -2.24
C SER A 97 -1.55 -7.93 -0.74
N SER A 98 -0.53 -8.71 -0.42
CA SER A 98 -0.08 -9.03 0.93
C SER A 98 0.95 -7.99 1.41
N ILE A 99 2.09 -8.44 1.93
CA ILE A 99 3.17 -7.57 2.41
C ILE A 99 4.50 -8.33 2.38
N ALA A 100 5.60 -7.64 2.05
CA ALA A 100 6.93 -8.23 2.16
C ALA A 100 7.21 -8.59 3.62
N GLY A 101 7.74 -9.79 3.82
CA GLY A 101 7.96 -10.34 5.16
C GLY A 101 6.88 -11.30 5.63
N ALA A 102 5.74 -11.36 4.94
CA ALA A 102 4.72 -12.36 5.26
C ALA A 102 5.28 -13.76 5.03
N ASP A 103 4.98 -14.66 5.96
CA ASP A 103 5.44 -16.04 5.90
C ASP A 103 4.35 -16.95 6.50
N PRO A 104 3.48 -17.51 5.66
CA PRO A 104 2.38 -18.35 6.14
C PRO A 104 2.86 -19.66 6.78
N GLY A 105 4.11 -20.07 6.50
CA GLY A 105 4.70 -21.27 7.08
C GLY A 105 5.48 -21.03 8.37
N ALA A 106 5.63 -19.79 8.79
CA ALA A 106 6.44 -19.50 9.99
C ALA A 106 5.75 -20.01 11.24
N ALA A 107 6.52 -20.67 12.11
CA ALA A 107 6.03 -21.14 13.39
C ALA A 107 5.78 -19.99 14.38
N ASN A 108 6.56 -18.93 14.25
CA ASN A 108 6.50 -17.77 15.13
C ASN A 108 6.05 -16.53 14.36
N THR A 109 5.40 -15.63 15.07
CA THR A 109 5.01 -14.33 14.50
C THR A 109 6.21 -13.39 14.41
N THR A 110 6.10 -12.39 13.56
CA THR A 110 7.14 -11.35 13.41
C THR A 110 7.13 -10.36 14.57
N GLY A 111 6.03 -10.27 15.31
CA GLY A 111 5.79 -9.22 16.30
C GLY A 111 5.25 -7.93 15.68
N VAL A 112 4.99 -7.93 14.37
CA VAL A 112 4.37 -6.79 13.66
C VAL A 112 2.95 -7.24 13.29
N PRO A 113 1.92 -6.77 14.00
CA PRO A 113 0.58 -7.34 13.87
C PRO A 113 0.02 -7.36 12.43
N HIS A 114 0.28 -6.34 11.63
CA HIS A 114 -0.26 -6.30 10.27
C HIS A 114 0.56 -7.16 9.27
N VAL A 115 1.80 -7.52 9.58
CA VAL A 115 2.53 -8.52 8.81
C VAL A 115 1.98 -9.91 9.16
N ASP A 116 1.79 -10.16 10.45
CA ASP A 116 1.28 -11.45 10.95
C ASP A 116 -0.14 -11.71 10.46
N SER A 117 -1.00 -10.68 10.45
CA SER A 117 -2.37 -10.75 9.92
C SER A 117 -2.36 -11.21 8.45
N LYS A 118 -1.50 -10.60 7.64
CA LYS A 118 -1.41 -10.95 6.22
C LYS A 118 -0.85 -12.35 6.01
N SER A 119 0.10 -12.78 6.86
CA SER A 119 0.59 -14.17 6.85
C SER A 119 -0.55 -15.16 7.10
N ARG A 120 -1.45 -14.83 8.05
CA ARG A 120 -2.61 -15.67 8.35
C ARG A 120 -3.62 -15.70 7.21
N ILE A 121 -3.81 -14.58 6.50
CA ILE A 121 -4.67 -14.54 5.31
C ILE A 121 -4.04 -15.41 4.20
N GLU A 122 -2.73 -15.30 3.96
CA GLU A 122 -2.05 -16.15 2.97
C GLU A 122 -2.21 -17.65 3.31
N ALA A 123 -2.02 -18.01 4.58
CA ALA A 123 -2.18 -19.41 5.03
C ALA A 123 -3.61 -19.90 4.80
N HIS A 124 -4.60 -19.06 5.11
CA HIS A 124 -6.01 -19.41 4.92
C HIS A 124 -6.31 -19.61 3.42
N LEU A 125 -5.84 -18.70 2.59
CA LEU A 125 -6.03 -18.73 1.14
C LEU A 125 -5.44 -19.99 0.52
N ALA A 126 -4.25 -20.41 0.99
CA ALA A 126 -3.59 -21.64 0.52
C ALA A 126 -4.43 -22.90 0.77
N GLY A 127 -5.27 -22.88 1.82
CA GLY A 127 -6.13 -24.01 2.17
C GLY A 127 -7.43 -24.10 1.37
N LEU A 128 -7.75 -23.11 0.55
CA LEU A 128 -9.05 -23.05 -0.15
C LEU A 128 -9.04 -23.70 -1.55
N GLY A 129 -7.87 -24.09 -2.05
CA GLY A 129 -7.77 -24.71 -3.37
C GLY A 129 -8.02 -23.74 -4.53
N LEU A 130 -7.96 -22.43 -4.26
CA LEU A 130 -8.18 -21.39 -5.24
C LEU A 130 -6.86 -21.04 -5.93
N ALA A 131 -6.86 -20.89 -7.27
CA ALA A 131 -5.67 -20.45 -7.96
C ALA A 131 -5.36 -19.00 -7.53
N THR A 132 -4.13 -18.75 -7.08
CA THR A 132 -3.77 -17.47 -6.49
C THR A 132 -2.41 -16.97 -6.95
N THR A 133 -2.28 -15.64 -7.01
CA THR A 133 -0.99 -14.97 -7.09
C THR A 133 -0.86 -14.05 -5.88
N ILE A 134 0.23 -14.18 -5.13
CA ILE A 134 0.48 -13.36 -3.94
C ILE A 134 1.54 -12.32 -4.30
N LEU A 135 1.17 -11.03 -4.23
CA LEU A 135 2.10 -9.92 -4.37
C LEU A 135 2.43 -9.41 -2.97
N ARG A 136 3.71 -9.22 -2.69
CA ARG A 136 4.17 -8.73 -1.38
C ARG A 136 4.85 -7.38 -1.54
N PRO A 137 4.06 -6.30 -1.58
CA PRO A 137 4.63 -4.97 -1.68
C PRO A 137 5.40 -4.56 -0.43
N VAL A 138 6.27 -3.60 -0.62
CA VAL A 138 7.14 -2.99 0.39
C VAL A 138 6.60 -1.60 0.75
N PHE A 139 7.41 -0.73 1.36
CA PHE A 139 7.04 0.62 1.75
C PHE A 139 6.52 1.41 0.53
N PHE A 140 5.39 2.10 0.65
CA PHE A 140 4.81 2.86 -0.46
C PHE A 140 5.48 4.23 -0.62
N MET A 141 5.88 4.57 -1.83
CA MET A 141 6.44 5.89 -2.13
C MET A 141 5.44 7.01 -1.79
N GLU A 142 4.15 6.72 -1.89
CA GLU A 142 3.07 7.65 -1.55
C GLU A 142 3.07 8.06 -0.07
N ASN A 143 3.73 7.30 0.80
CA ASN A 143 3.93 7.72 2.20
C ASN A 143 4.70 9.04 2.27
N PHE A 144 5.57 9.32 1.29
CA PHE A 144 6.27 10.61 1.21
C PHE A 144 5.36 11.78 0.84
N ALA A 145 4.12 11.51 0.44
CA ALA A 145 3.10 12.54 0.25
C ALA A 145 2.18 12.68 1.47
N SER A 146 2.32 11.82 2.47
CA SER A 146 1.42 11.78 3.64
C SER A 146 2.19 11.55 4.95
N PHE A 147 2.27 10.32 5.42
CA PHE A 147 2.77 9.97 6.77
C PHE A 147 4.22 10.36 7.01
N THR A 148 5.06 10.22 6.02
CA THR A 148 6.50 10.51 6.12
C THR A 148 6.91 11.65 5.19
N ARG A 149 6.00 12.60 4.98
CA ARG A 149 6.26 13.75 4.10
C ARG A 149 7.47 14.53 4.61
N PRO A 150 8.48 14.77 3.76
CA PRO A 150 9.61 15.60 4.15
C PRO A 150 9.17 17.00 4.52
N GLU A 151 9.78 17.55 5.57
CA GLU A 151 9.44 18.86 6.12
C GLU A 151 10.59 19.86 5.93
N ALA A 152 10.25 21.10 5.65
CA ALA A 152 11.23 22.18 5.65
C ALA A 152 11.60 22.53 7.09
N ARG A 153 12.87 22.36 7.45
CA ARG A 153 13.42 22.73 8.77
C ARG A 153 14.79 23.35 8.57
N ASP A 154 15.01 24.51 9.19
CA ASP A 154 16.31 25.19 9.18
C ASP A 154 16.89 25.35 7.78
N GLY A 155 16.04 25.72 6.81
CA GLY A 155 16.46 26.01 5.44
C GLY A 155 16.71 24.79 4.56
N ALA A 156 16.38 23.58 5.02
CA ALA A 156 16.55 22.35 4.25
C ALA A 156 15.33 21.45 4.39
N LEU A 157 15.10 20.59 3.41
CA LEU A 157 14.13 19.50 3.56
C LEU A 157 14.70 18.46 4.51
N THR A 158 13.89 17.97 5.42
CA THR A 158 14.27 16.89 6.34
C THR A 158 13.41 15.67 6.06
N VAL A 159 14.05 14.57 5.65
CA VAL A 159 13.43 13.27 5.49
C VAL A 159 13.60 12.53 6.81
N SER A 160 12.49 12.23 7.48
CA SER A 160 12.51 11.60 8.81
C SER A 160 11.88 10.22 8.76
N LEU A 161 12.66 9.19 9.12
CA LEU A 161 12.19 7.80 9.22
C LEU A 161 12.81 7.16 10.46
N ALA A 162 12.12 6.20 11.06
CA ALA A 162 12.58 5.55 12.29
C ALA A 162 13.47 4.34 11.98
N VAL A 163 14.46 4.54 11.10
CA VAL A 163 15.49 3.54 10.78
C VAL A 163 16.87 4.19 10.82
N ARG A 164 17.90 3.39 11.02
CA ARG A 164 19.29 3.88 11.00
C ARG A 164 19.64 4.37 9.60
N PRO A 165 20.59 5.30 9.49
CA PRO A 165 21.01 5.82 8.18
C PRO A 165 21.63 4.77 7.25
N THR A 166 22.05 3.62 7.77
CA THR A 166 22.63 2.53 6.98
C THR A 166 21.58 1.49 6.54
N THR A 167 20.35 1.58 7.02
CA THR A 167 19.29 0.61 6.70
C THR A 167 18.77 0.85 5.29
N HIS A 168 18.74 -0.21 4.49
CA HIS A 168 18.18 -0.17 3.14
C HIS A 168 16.67 -0.39 3.22
N LEU A 169 15.91 0.58 2.74
CA LEU A 169 14.45 0.53 2.69
C LEU A 169 14.02 0.24 1.25
N SER A 170 13.32 -0.87 1.07
CA SER A 170 12.70 -1.19 -0.23
C SER A 170 11.40 -0.41 -0.35
N MET A 171 11.12 0.14 -1.54
CA MET A 171 9.92 0.96 -1.74
C MET A 171 9.32 0.75 -3.12
N ILE A 172 8.02 1.04 -3.25
CA ILE A 172 7.28 0.85 -4.50
C ILE A 172 6.19 1.92 -4.62
N SER A 173 5.89 2.35 -5.85
CA SER A 173 4.74 3.23 -6.08
C SER A 173 3.44 2.42 -6.12
N ILE A 174 2.34 3.01 -5.68
CA ILE A 174 1.01 2.40 -5.78
C ILE A 174 0.65 2.18 -7.27
N ARG A 175 1.14 3.04 -8.16
CA ARG A 175 0.97 2.88 -9.61
C ARG A 175 1.56 1.53 -10.07
N ASP A 176 2.76 1.20 -9.63
CA ASP A 176 3.44 -0.03 -10.02
C ASP A 176 2.81 -1.28 -9.38
N ILE A 177 2.31 -1.15 -8.14
CA ILE A 177 1.49 -2.22 -7.55
C ILE A 177 0.31 -2.51 -8.49
N GLY A 178 -0.34 -1.45 -8.98
CA GLY A 178 -1.45 -1.57 -9.91
C GLY A 178 -1.08 -2.24 -11.22
N ALA A 179 0.07 -1.88 -11.79
CA ALA A 179 0.55 -2.46 -13.05
C ALA A 179 0.91 -3.94 -12.87
N LEU A 180 1.65 -4.26 -11.82
CA LEU A 180 2.05 -5.65 -11.54
C LEU A 180 0.84 -6.53 -11.21
N ALA A 181 -0.15 -5.99 -10.49
CA ALA A 181 -1.39 -6.72 -10.22
C ALA A 181 -2.18 -6.97 -11.50
N ALA A 182 -2.21 -6.00 -12.44
CA ALA A 182 -2.87 -6.21 -13.73
C ALA A 182 -2.15 -7.27 -14.56
N ILE A 183 -0.81 -7.29 -14.53
CA ILE A 183 -0.03 -8.35 -15.18
C ILE A 183 -0.36 -9.71 -14.52
N ALA A 184 -0.41 -9.76 -13.20
CA ALA A 184 -0.73 -11.00 -12.47
C ALA A 184 -2.12 -11.54 -12.81
N LEU A 185 -3.08 -10.64 -13.03
CA LEU A 185 -4.44 -11.05 -13.43
C LEU A 185 -4.51 -11.57 -14.85
N ASP A 186 -3.71 -10.99 -15.76
CA ASP A 186 -3.72 -11.38 -17.18
C ASP A 186 -2.78 -12.54 -17.50
N GLU A 187 -1.64 -12.64 -16.80
CA GLU A 187 -0.53 -13.54 -17.12
C GLU A 187 0.00 -14.18 -15.83
N PRO A 188 -0.86 -14.92 -15.09
CA PRO A 188 -0.46 -15.47 -13.78
C PRO A 188 0.76 -16.40 -13.83
N GLU A 189 0.99 -17.05 -14.95
CA GLU A 189 2.13 -17.95 -15.16
C GLU A 189 3.48 -17.23 -15.06
N ARG A 190 3.50 -15.91 -15.13
CA ARG A 190 4.72 -15.10 -14.99
C ARG A 190 5.15 -14.94 -13.53
N PHE A 191 4.35 -15.44 -12.58
CA PHE A 191 4.61 -15.34 -11.15
C PHE A 191 4.77 -16.74 -10.56
N ALA A 192 6.00 -17.07 -10.17
CA ALA A 192 6.34 -18.42 -9.69
C ALA A 192 6.16 -18.59 -8.18
N GLY A 193 5.13 -17.97 -7.60
CA GLY A 193 4.85 -18.01 -6.17
C GLY A 193 4.78 -16.62 -5.57
N PRO A 194 4.72 -16.53 -4.24
CA PRO A 194 4.66 -15.21 -3.59
C PRO A 194 5.84 -14.34 -4.01
N THR A 195 5.56 -13.16 -4.51
CA THR A 195 6.56 -12.28 -5.13
C THR A 195 6.66 -10.96 -4.37
N VAL A 196 7.85 -10.66 -3.85
CA VAL A 196 8.15 -9.33 -3.28
C VAL A 196 8.25 -8.35 -4.43
N ILE A 197 7.44 -7.28 -4.39
CA ILE A 197 7.42 -6.27 -5.43
C ILE A 197 7.92 -4.92 -4.89
N ALA A 198 8.92 -4.37 -5.58
CA ALA A 198 9.59 -3.12 -5.21
C ALA A 198 10.08 -2.42 -6.47
N GLY A 199 10.17 -1.10 -6.42
CA GLY A 199 10.72 -0.29 -7.52
C GLY A 199 12.13 0.21 -7.23
N ASP A 200 12.46 0.40 -5.94
CA ASP A 200 13.76 0.94 -5.54
C ASP A 200 14.16 0.41 -4.15
N VAL A 201 15.45 0.50 -3.85
CA VAL A 201 15.99 0.14 -2.53
C VAL A 201 17.04 1.20 -2.16
N LEU A 202 16.77 2.00 -1.12
CA LEU A 202 17.60 3.16 -0.78
C LEU A 202 17.79 3.27 0.73
N THR A 203 18.93 3.86 1.15
CA THR A 203 19.11 4.27 2.53
C THR A 203 18.42 5.61 2.77
N GLY A 204 18.25 6.01 4.04
CA GLY A 204 17.70 7.32 4.38
C GLY A 204 18.46 8.49 3.73
N PRO A 205 19.80 8.52 3.83
CA PRO A 205 20.57 9.54 3.10
C PRO A 205 20.35 9.54 1.59
N ASP A 206 20.28 8.36 0.94
CA ASP A 206 19.98 8.27 -0.50
C ASP A 206 18.61 8.88 -0.81
N ILE A 207 17.62 8.59 0.03
CA ILE A 207 16.26 9.16 -0.12
C ILE A 207 16.34 10.69 -0.08
N ALA A 208 17.08 11.24 0.91
CA ALA A 208 17.25 12.69 1.02
C ALA A 208 17.90 13.28 -0.25
N GLU A 209 18.90 12.59 -0.83
CA GLU A 209 19.52 13.03 -2.08
C GLU A 209 18.52 13.09 -3.24
N ARG A 210 17.62 12.10 -3.34
CA ARG A 210 16.58 12.11 -4.39
C ARG A 210 15.63 13.31 -4.21
N PHE A 211 15.26 13.61 -2.96
CA PHE A 211 14.41 14.79 -2.68
C PHE A 211 15.14 16.08 -2.98
N ALA A 212 16.43 16.19 -2.66
CA ALA A 212 17.23 17.38 -2.99
C ALA A 212 17.27 17.60 -4.50
N ALA A 213 17.53 16.55 -5.26
CA ALA A 213 17.60 16.62 -6.72
C ALA A 213 16.23 17.04 -7.32
N ALA A 214 15.13 16.50 -6.81
CA ALA A 214 13.79 16.79 -7.34
C ALA A 214 13.31 18.18 -6.98
N SER A 215 13.66 18.70 -5.79
CA SER A 215 13.12 19.96 -5.30
C SER A 215 14.04 21.17 -5.59
N GLY A 216 15.30 20.94 -5.87
CA GLY A 216 16.31 22.00 -5.98
C GLY A 216 16.69 22.60 -4.64
N GLN A 217 16.27 21.99 -3.52
CA GLN A 217 16.59 22.42 -2.16
C GLN A 217 17.56 21.44 -1.53
N SER A 218 18.39 21.92 -0.60
CA SER A 218 19.18 20.97 0.18
C SER A 218 18.26 20.08 1.00
N ALA A 219 18.64 18.82 1.19
CA ALA A 219 17.86 17.88 1.96
C ALA A 219 18.79 17.01 2.82
N ARG A 220 18.28 16.60 3.98
CA ARG A 220 19.02 15.76 4.90
C ARG A 220 18.12 14.67 5.49
N PHE A 221 18.73 13.59 5.89
CA PHE A 221 18.05 12.51 6.59
C PHE A 221 18.13 12.72 8.09
N ARG A 222 17.05 12.43 8.80
CA ARG A 222 17.00 12.42 10.25
C ARG A 222 16.36 11.11 10.73
N GLN A 223 17.06 10.40 11.58
CA GLN A 223 16.48 9.20 12.20
C GLN A 223 15.48 9.63 13.28
N THR A 224 14.22 9.24 13.10
CA THR A 224 13.18 9.47 14.11
C THR A 224 13.42 8.50 15.28
N PRO A 225 13.46 8.96 16.51
CA PRO A 225 13.56 8.04 17.65
C PRO A 225 12.34 7.11 17.71
N LEU A 226 12.57 5.82 17.87
CA LEU A 226 11.47 4.83 17.98
C LEU A 226 10.53 5.15 19.15
N ALA A 227 11.05 5.75 20.24
CA ALA A 227 10.22 6.12 21.39
C ALA A 227 9.14 7.15 20.99
N ASP A 228 9.49 8.12 20.14
CA ASP A 228 8.54 9.13 19.66
C ASP A 228 7.44 8.49 18.80
N LEU A 229 7.84 7.59 17.91
CA LEU A 229 6.89 6.88 17.04
C LEU A 229 6.01 5.95 17.87
N ARG A 230 6.57 5.26 18.87
CA ARG A 230 5.83 4.37 19.76
C ARG A 230 4.75 5.12 20.56
N ALA A 231 5.05 6.35 20.97
CA ALA A 231 4.08 7.18 21.67
C ALA A 231 2.87 7.53 20.79
N PHE A 232 3.07 7.62 19.46
CA PHE A 232 2.00 7.90 18.52
C PHE A 232 1.29 6.62 18.05
N ASP A 233 2.06 5.58 17.66
CA ASP A 233 1.53 4.33 17.10
C ASP A 233 2.53 3.19 17.36
N GLY A 234 2.24 2.37 18.37
CA GLY A 234 3.12 1.27 18.75
C GLY A 234 3.26 0.19 17.69
N ASN A 235 2.23 -0.02 16.88
CA ASN A 235 2.28 -1.03 15.80
C ASN A 235 3.17 -0.55 14.64
N VAL A 236 3.11 0.73 14.31
CA VAL A 236 3.99 1.32 13.29
C VAL A 236 5.43 1.34 13.79
N ALA A 237 5.64 1.64 15.09
CA ALA A 237 6.99 1.59 15.68
C ALA A 237 7.57 0.18 15.61
N ALA A 238 6.75 -0.85 15.89
CA ALA A 238 7.19 -2.25 15.78
C ALA A 238 7.60 -2.58 14.33
N MET A 239 6.84 -2.09 13.35
CA MET A 239 7.16 -2.28 11.94
C MET A 239 8.51 -1.65 11.58
N PHE A 240 8.75 -0.41 12.00
CA PHE A 240 10.03 0.25 11.69
C PHE A 240 11.20 -0.42 12.38
N ALA A 241 11.04 -0.88 13.63
CA ALA A 241 12.07 -1.64 14.34
C ALA A 241 12.40 -2.94 13.57
N TRP A 242 11.36 -3.62 13.09
CA TRP A 242 11.50 -4.86 12.32
C TRP A 242 12.19 -4.60 10.96
N LEU A 243 11.82 -3.52 10.26
CA LEU A 243 12.50 -3.12 9.01
C LEU A 243 13.97 -2.79 9.26
N ASP A 244 14.25 -2.06 10.36
CA ASP A 244 15.61 -1.66 10.71
C ASP A 244 16.50 -2.86 11.08
N ALA A 245 15.90 -3.94 11.55
CA ALA A 245 16.61 -5.18 11.84
C ALA A 245 16.92 -6.02 10.57
N GLY A 246 16.45 -5.58 9.39
CA GLY A 246 16.71 -6.25 8.13
C GLY A 246 15.89 -7.52 7.92
N ALA A 247 14.75 -7.64 8.59
CA ALA A 247 13.94 -8.86 8.55
C ALA A 247 13.05 -8.97 7.31
N SER A 248 12.90 -7.89 6.55
CA SER A 248 12.06 -7.87 5.35
C SER A 248 12.71 -8.67 4.21
N GLN A 249 11.88 -9.34 3.43
CA GLN A 249 12.35 -10.08 2.25
C GLN A 249 12.92 -9.10 1.19
N ARG A 250 14.00 -9.53 0.54
CA ARG A 250 14.66 -8.70 -0.47
C ARG A 250 13.97 -8.86 -1.83
N PRO A 251 13.80 -7.77 -2.59
CA PRO A 251 13.25 -7.84 -3.94
C PRO A 251 14.31 -8.24 -4.97
N ASP A 252 13.87 -8.89 -6.04
CA ASP A 252 14.69 -9.12 -7.24
C ASP A 252 14.35 -8.01 -8.26
N LEU A 253 15.02 -6.86 -8.12
CA LEU A 253 14.72 -5.69 -8.97
C LEU A 253 14.94 -5.97 -10.46
N PRO A 254 16.03 -6.67 -10.90
CA PRO A 254 16.16 -7.00 -12.31
C PRO A 254 14.99 -7.82 -12.86
N ALA A 255 14.54 -8.84 -12.13
CA ALA A 255 13.39 -9.64 -12.55
C ALA A 255 12.10 -8.80 -12.62
N LEU A 256 11.90 -7.92 -11.64
CA LEU A 256 10.74 -7.03 -11.62
C LEU A 256 10.74 -6.04 -12.80
N ARG A 257 11.92 -5.51 -13.16
CA ARG A 257 12.04 -4.63 -14.32
C ARG A 257 11.82 -5.37 -15.64
N ALA A 258 12.23 -6.63 -15.72
CA ALA A 258 11.93 -7.46 -16.90
C ALA A 258 10.42 -7.74 -16.99
N LEU A 259 9.77 -7.93 -15.85
CA LEU A 259 8.33 -8.16 -15.77
C LEU A 259 7.53 -6.88 -16.10
N HIS A 260 7.99 -5.73 -15.62
CA HIS A 260 7.34 -4.42 -15.80
C HIS A 260 8.42 -3.37 -16.13
N PRO A 261 8.75 -3.17 -17.41
CA PRO A 261 9.80 -2.20 -17.80
C PRO A 261 9.54 -0.76 -17.37
N GLY A 262 8.28 -0.39 -17.06
CA GLY A 262 7.92 0.93 -16.56
C GLY A 262 8.04 1.10 -15.05
N LEU A 263 8.67 0.16 -14.35
CA LEU A 263 8.81 0.17 -12.89
C LEU A 263 9.59 1.39 -12.41
N LEU A 264 8.98 2.19 -11.57
CA LEU A 264 9.52 3.49 -11.14
C LEU A 264 10.56 3.33 -10.01
N THR A 265 11.66 4.06 -10.13
CA THR A 265 12.53 4.35 -8.99
C THR A 265 11.92 5.51 -8.20
N LEU A 266 12.46 5.84 -7.02
CA LEU A 266 12.01 7.01 -6.27
C LEU A 266 12.20 8.30 -7.09
N ALA A 267 13.33 8.42 -7.81
CA ALA A 267 13.57 9.59 -8.67
C ALA A 267 12.52 9.71 -9.77
N ASP A 268 12.16 8.59 -10.41
CA ASP A 268 11.11 8.58 -11.43
C ASP A 268 9.76 8.98 -10.85
N TRP A 269 9.42 8.46 -9.67
CA TRP A 269 8.16 8.79 -8.99
C TRP A 269 8.08 10.28 -8.63
N LEU A 270 9.18 10.84 -8.10
CA LEU A 270 9.23 12.28 -7.78
C LEU A 270 9.04 13.13 -9.05
N GLY A 271 9.69 12.74 -10.15
CA GLY A 271 9.52 13.43 -11.44
C GLY A 271 8.09 13.31 -11.97
N ALA A 272 7.52 12.12 -11.92
CA ALA A 272 6.17 11.85 -12.45
C ALA A 272 5.07 12.57 -11.65
N THR A 273 5.29 12.79 -10.35
CA THR A 273 4.30 13.46 -9.49
C THR A 273 4.49 14.97 -9.41
N GLY A 274 5.58 15.50 -9.99
CA GLY A 274 5.89 16.92 -9.92
C GLY A 274 6.27 17.40 -8.52
N TRP A 275 6.80 16.50 -7.70
CA TRP A 275 7.17 16.81 -6.32
C TRP A 275 8.19 17.97 -6.30
N GLY A 276 7.88 19.03 -5.56
CA GLY A 276 8.77 20.18 -5.44
C GLY A 276 8.61 21.25 -6.52
N ALA A 277 7.77 21.02 -7.52
CA ALA A 277 7.48 22.08 -8.50
C ALA A 277 6.64 23.17 -7.83
N PRO A 278 6.88 24.45 -8.15
CA PRO A 278 6.05 25.53 -7.61
C PRO A 278 4.57 25.29 -7.97
N GLY A 279 3.72 25.22 -6.96
CA GLY A 279 2.29 24.96 -7.14
C GLY A 279 1.91 23.51 -7.30
N GLY A 280 2.87 22.57 -7.23
CA GLY A 280 2.57 21.14 -7.27
C GLY A 280 1.93 20.66 -5.98
N GLU A 281 0.67 20.21 -6.04
CA GLU A 281 0.06 19.52 -4.92
C GLU A 281 0.59 18.07 -4.89
N ALA A 282 0.89 17.57 -3.71
CA ALA A 282 1.26 16.18 -3.56
C ALA A 282 0.08 15.31 -4.02
N PRO A 283 0.28 14.33 -4.92
CA PRO A 283 -0.80 13.48 -5.37
C PRO A 283 -1.38 12.69 -4.19
N GLY A 284 -2.68 12.78 -3.99
CA GLY A 284 -3.40 12.02 -2.97
C GLY A 284 -3.61 12.72 -1.63
N GLY A 285 -3.24 13.99 -1.51
CA GLY A 285 -3.56 14.75 -0.29
C GLY A 285 -5.02 15.16 -0.26
N GLU A 286 -5.77 14.72 0.75
CA GLU A 286 -7.10 15.30 0.99
C GLU A 286 -6.91 16.80 1.26
N PRO A 287 -7.82 17.66 0.75
CA PRO A 287 -7.73 19.09 1.04
C PRO A 287 -7.78 19.30 2.55
N ARG A 288 -6.81 20.03 3.06
CA ARG A 288 -6.80 20.44 4.48
C ARG A 288 -8.06 21.25 4.72
N GLY A 289 -8.96 20.72 5.53
CA GLY A 289 -10.12 21.48 5.98
C GLY A 289 -9.66 22.81 6.55
N GLY A 290 -10.23 23.90 6.06
CA GLY A 290 -9.87 25.24 6.50
C GLY A 290 -10.01 25.36 8.02
N ARG A 291 -9.02 25.97 8.64
CA ARG A 291 -9.11 26.34 10.06
C ARG A 291 -10.29 27.29 10.22
N GLY A 292 -11.36 26.81 10.82
CA GLY A 292 -12.42 27.69 11.26
C GLY A 292 -11.90 28.68 12.30
N PRO A 293 -12.51 29.85 12.42
CA PRO A 293 -12.04 30.86 13.36
C PRO A 293 -12.09 30.34 14.81
N ARG A 294 -11.02 30.55 15.56
CA ARG A 294 -10.98 30.22 16.97
C ARG A 294 -12.03 31.11 17.69
N SER A 295 -13.08 30.51 18.17
CA SER A 295 -13.99 31.22 19.04
C SER A 295 -13.32 31.37 20.42
N ALA A 296 -13.11 32.60 20.86
CA ALA A 296 -12.72 32.89 22.21
C ALA A 296 -13.92 32.60 23.11
N GLY A 297 -13.85 31.50 23.84
CA GLY A 297 -14.88 31.15 24.82
C GLY A 297 -14.59 31.84 26.14
N ALA A 298 -15.54 32.62 26.61
CA ALA A 298 -15.49 33.23 27.93
C ALA A 298 -15.81 32.20 29.02
N ALA A 299 -15.15 32.36 30.15
CA ALA A 299 -15.36 31.55 31.35
C ALA A 299 -16.74 31.79 31.99
N ALA A 300 -17.33 30.75 32.51
CA ALA A 300 -18.14 30.71 33.73
C ALA A 300 -18.31 29.23 34.14
#